data_171b3e420214ad4516bc149573df0d47
#
_entry.id   171b3e420214ad4516bc149573df0d47
#
_cell.length_a   1.000
_cell.length_b   1.000
_cell.length_c   1.000
_cell.angle_alpha   90.00
_cell.angle_beta   90.00
_cell.angle_gamma   90.00
#
_symmetry.space_group_name_H-M   'P 1'
#
loop_
_entity.id
_entity.type
_entity.pdbx_description
1 polymer ?
#
loop_
_entity_poly.entity_id
_entity_poly.type
_entity_poly.pdbx_seq_one_letter_code
_entity_poly.pdbx_strand_id
1 'polypeptide(L)'
;MTNLTLVLGDLTDQHADALVNAANSWLLGGGGVDGAIHARAGRALTEACRELRESQYGRGLATGQSVATTAGRLQALWVIHTVGPRWDRYDDRSSLLASCYRTSLEVAAELGARTVALPAISTGTHRWPLDDGARIAVRTVRETLASWAESQTGERRGAGEGTIEEVRFVLFNQRTYTAFETAMAALDG
;
A
#
# COMPACT_ATOMS: atom_id res chain seq x y z
N MET A 1 -5.49 -19.48 2.70
CA MET A 1 -4.29 -18.78 3.24
C MET A 1 -3.84 -17.78 2.16
N THR A 2 -3.68 -16.51 2.52
CA THR A 2 -3.26 -15.46 1.58
C THR A 2 -1.79 -15.64 1.21
N ASN A 3 -1.48 -15.58 -0.09
CA ASN A 3 -0.12 -15.70 -0.60
C ASN A 3 0.59 -14.35 -0.52
N LEU A 4 1.79 -14.29 0.06
CA LEU A 4 2.63 -13.09 0.13
C LEU A 4 3.86 -13.30 -0.74
N THR A 5 4.03 -12.45 -1.76
CA THR A 5 5.08 -12.58 -2.77
C THR A 5 5.90 -11.31 -2.94
N LEU A 6 7.11 -11.46 -3.50
CA LEU A 6 7.98 -10.36 -3.90
C LEU A 6 8.16 -10.35 -5.41
N VAL A 7 8.10 -9.17 -6.02
CA VAL A 7 8.35 -8.97 -7.44
C VAL A 7 9.37 -7.84 -7.62
N LEU A 8 10.41 -8.10 -8.39
CA LEU A 8 11.33 -7.06 -8.87
C LEU A 8 10.72 -6.48 -10.15
N GLY A 9 10.28 -5.23 -10.11
CA GLY A 9 9.65 -4.60 -11.26
C GLY A 9 9.00 -3.26 -10.97
N ASP A 10 8.23 -2.79 -11.92
CA ASP A 10 7.47 -1.55 -11.86
C ASP A 10 6.03 -1.83 -11.38
N LEU A 11 5.59 -1.11 -10.36
CA LEU A 11 4.22 -1.23 -9.83
C LEU A 11 3.17 -0.92 -10.89
N THR A 12 3.44 0.02 -11.78
CA THR A 12 2.51 0.45 -12.85
C THR A 12 2.34 -0.58 -13.97
N ASP A 13 3.21 -1.58 -14.05
CA ASP A 13 3.11 -2.70 -14.99
C ASP A 13 2.36 -3.92 -14.40
N GLN A 14 1.98 -3.85 -13.14
CA GLN A 14 1.33 -4.97 -12.47
C GLN A 14 -0.14 -5.09 -12.86
N HIS A 15 -0.57 -6.34 -12.99
CA HIS A 15 -1.97 -6.71 -13.11
C HIS A 15 -2.46 -7.22 -11.75
N ALA A 16 -3.28 -6.44 -11.08
CA ALA A 16 -3.85 -6.74 -9.76
C ALA A 16 -5.20 -6.03 -9.60
N ASP A 17 -6.03 -6.46 -8.67
CA ASP A 17 -7.31 -5.78 -8.42
C ASP A 17 -7.08 -4.39 -7.83
N ALA A 18 -6.11 -4.25 -6.93
CA ALA A 18 -5.73 -2.97 -6.33
C ALA A 18 -4.22 -2.75 -6.41
N LEU A 19 -3.82 -1.54 -6.82
CA LEU A 19 -2.45 -1.04 -6.73
C LEU A 19 -2.40 0.02 -5.62
N VAL A 20 -1.44 -0.09 -4.70
CA VAL A 20 -1.26 0.89 -3.63
C VAL A 20 -0.27 1.95 -4.07
N ASN A 21 -0.69 3.21 -3.96
CA ASN A 21 0.11 4.39 -4.27
C ASN A 21 0.65 5.04 -3.00
N ALA A 22 1.95 5.35 -2.98
CA ALA A 22 2.57 6.20 -1.96
C ALA A 22 2.32 7.67 -2.30
N ALA A 23 1.16 8.18 -1.89
CA ALA A 23 0.66 9.50 -2.21
C ALA A 23 1.18 10.59 -1.26
N ASN A 24 1.04 11.86 -1.67
CA ASN A 24 1.08 12.99 -0.75
C ASN A 24 -0.30 13.26 -0.14
N SER A 25 -0.36 14.04 0.94
CA SER A 25 -1.60 14.34 1.67
C SER A 25 -2.67 15.01 0.79
N TRP A 26 -2.27 15.75 -0.23
CA TRP A 26 -3.17 16.47 -1.11
C TRP A 26 -3.63 15.67 -2.33
N LEU A 27 -3.14 14.44 -2.51
CA LEU A 27 -3.49 13.58 -3.65
C LEU A 27 -3.23 14.25 -5.02
N LEU A 28 -2.18 15.07 -5.10
CA LEU A 28 -1.89 15.90 -6.28
C LEU A 28 -1.03 15.21 -7.33
N GLY A 29 -0.51 14.01 -6.99
CA GLY A 29 0.59 13.44 -7.74
C GLY A 29 1.93 14.09 -7.36
N GLY A 30 3.03 13.50 -7.79
CA GLY A 30 4.38 13.98 -7.46
C GLY A 30 5.42 13.21 -8.24
N GLY A 31 6.56 12.94 -7.59
CA GLY A 31 7.63 12.13 -8.13
C GLY A 31 7.53 10.65 -7.77
N GLY A 32 8.49 9.86 -8.23
CA GLY A 32 8.58 8.45 -7.90
C GLY A 32 7.36 7.64 -8.36
N VAL A 33 6.92 6.71 -7.51
CA VAL A 33 5.78 5.84 -7.82
C VAL A 33 4.49 6.63 -8.00
N ASP A 34 4.28 7.68 -7.21
CA ASP A 34 3.09 8.55 -7.30
C ASP A 34 2.98 9.22 -8.70
N GLY A 35 4.07 9.82 -9.17
CA GLY A 35 4.13 10.40 -10.51
C GLY A 35 3.90 9.37 -11.61
N ALA A 36 4.48 8.19 -11.50
CA ALA A 36 4.30 7.10 -12.45
C ALA A 36 2.85 6.62 -12.50
N ILE A 37 2.20 6.44 -11.36
CA ILE A 37 0.79 6.04 -11.27
C ILE A 37 -0.10 7.10 -11.92
N HIS A 38 0.05 8.37 -11.58
CA HIS A 38 -0.75 9.44 -12.19
C HIS A 38 -0.56 9.52 -13.70
N ALA A 39 0.68 9.42 -14.19
CA ALA A 39 0.98 9.45 -15.62
C ALA A 39 0.35 8.27 -16.38
N ARG A 40 0.46 7.06 -15.83
CA ARG A 40 -0.04 5.82 -16.47
C ARG A 40 -1.56 5.68 -16.34
N ALA A 41 -2.14 6.04 -15.21
CA ALA A 41 -3.59 6.03 -14.99
C ALA A 41 -4.33 7.05 -15.83
N GLY A 42 -3.75 8.23 -15.99
CA GLY A 42 -4.29 9.33 -16.77
C GLY A 42 -5.33 10.17 -16.02
N ARG A 43 -6.11 10.92 -16.80
CA ARG A 43 -6.99 11.98 -16.30
C ARG A 43 -8.06 11.51 -15.32
N ALA A 44 -8.63 10.34 -15.55
CA ALA A 44 -9.72 9.82 -14.69
C ALA A 44 -9.30 9.67 -13.22
N LEU A 45 -8.07 9.18 -12.97
CA LEU A 45 -7.52 9.07 -11.61
C LEU A 45 -7.27 10.47 -11.01
N THR A 46 -6.69 11.38 -11.79
CA THR A 46 -6.39 12.75 -11.33
C THR A 46 -7.68 13.50 -10.96
N GLU A 47 -8.73 13.37 -11.75
CA GLU A 47 -10.04 13.96 -11.45
C GLU A 47 -10.67 13.35 -10.21
N ALA A 48 -10.62 12.02 -10.05
CA ALA A 48 -11.12 11.34 -8.84
C ALA A 48 -10.38 11.82 -7.58
N CYS A 49 -9.07 12.01 -7.64
CA CYS A 49 -8.28 12.59 -6.55
C CYS A 49 -8.72 14.02 -6.22
N ARG A 50 -9.01 14.83 -7.24
CA ARG A 50 -9.51 16.20 -7.05
C ARG A 50 -10.88 16.20 -6.36
N GLU A 51 -11.80 15.35 -6.79
CA GLU A 51 -13.12 15.21 -6.19
C GLU A 51 -13.05 14.80 -4.72
N LEU A 52 -12.14 13.88 -4.37
CA LEU A 52 -11.92 13.49 -2.98
C LEU A 52 -11.43 14.66 -2.11
N ARG A 53 -10.50 15.48 -2.63
CA ARG A 53 -10.05 16.69 -1.93
C ARG A 53 -11.19 17.67 -1.68
N GLU A 54 -12.02 17.89 -2.69
CA GLU A 54 -13.11 18.85 -2.63
C GLU A 54 -14.26 18.39 -1.74
N SER A 55 -14.54 17.09 -1.66
CA SER A 55 -15.70 16.53 -0.96
C SER A 55 -15.41 16.03 0.45
N GLN A 56 -14.29 15.32 0.66
CA GLN A 56 -14.03 14.60 1.91
C GLN A 56 -12.72 15.00 2.58
N TYR A 57 -11.71 15.36 1.81
CA TYR A 57 -10.34 15.58 2.29
C TYR A 57 -9.87 17.02 2.07
N GLY A 58 -10.70 17.99 2.36
CA GLY A 58 -10.39 19.42 2.21
C GLY A 58 -9.19 19.91 3.03
N ARG A 59 -8.79 19.12 4.06
CA ARG A 59 -7.57 19.34 4.86
C ARG A 59 -6.45 18.36 4.51
N GLY A 60 -6.61 17.59 3.44
CA GLY A 60 -5.71 16.51 3.06
C GLY A 60 -6.03 15.17 3.69
N LEU A 61 -5.52 14.10 3.07
CA LEU A 61 -5.52 12.75 3.65
C LEU A 61 -4.43 12.67 4.71
N ALA A 62 -4.77 12.23 5.91
CA ALA A 62 -3.82 12.15 7.01
C ALA A 62 -2.77 11.05 6.78
N THR A 63 -1.56 11.27 7.30
CA THR A 63 -0.49 10.25 7.29
C THR A 63 -0.97 8.97 7.95
N GLY A 64 -0.72 7.83 7.31
CA GLY A 64 -1.14 6.51 7.76
C GLY A 64 -2.54 6.11 7.34
N GLN A 65 -3.32 7.00 6.74
CA GLN A 65 -4.65 6.70 6.18
C GLN A 65 -4.57 6.32 4.71
N SER A 66 -5.63 5.67 4.23
CA SER A 66 -5.75 5.22 2.84
C SER A 66 -7.14 5.50 2.28
N VAL A 67 -7.19 5.79 0.98
CA VAL A 67 -8.44 6.02 0.24
C VAL A 67 -8.32 5.50 -1.18
N ALA A 68 -9.39 4.94 -1.73
CA ALA A 68 -9.39 4.39 -3.08
C ALA A 68 -9.96 5.37 -4.13
N THR A 69 -9.43 5.26 -5.33
CA THR A 69 -9.98 5.85 -6.56
C THR A 69 -10.06 4.81 -7.67
N THR A 70 -10.66 5.20 -8.81
CA THR A 70 -10.47 4.47 -10.06
C THR A 70 -9.00 4.33 -10.40
N ALA A 71 -8.63 3.26 -11.07
CA ALA A 71 -7.27 3.03 -11.58
C ALA A 71 -7.04 3.64 -12.97
N GLY A 72 -8.06 4.23 -13.60
CA GLY A 72 -7.95 4.78 -14.94
C GLY A 72 -7.48 3.73 -15.96
N ARG A 73 -6.37 4.01 -16.65
CA ARG A 73 -5.80 3.12 -17.67
C ARG A 73 -4.83 2.06 -17.13
N LEU A 74 -4.60 2.00 -15.83
CA LEU A 74 -3.79 0.93 -15.22
C LEU A 74 -4.51 -0.41 -15.30
N GLN A 75 -3.76 -1.50 -15.25
CA GLN A 75 -4.31 -2.87 -15.26
C GLN A 75 -4.79 -3.27 -13.84
N ALA A 76 -5.66 -2.47 -13.29
CA ALA A 76 -6.24 -2.64 -11.96
C ALA A 76 -7.68 -2.09 -11.94
N LEU A 77 -8.45 -2.47 -10.94
CA LEU A 77 -9.78 -1.92 -10.68
C LEU A 77 -9.69 -0.63 -9.86
N TRP A 78 -8.78 -0.61 -8.89
CA TRP A 78 -8.60 0.51 -7.98
C TRP A 78 -7.14 0.88 -7.79
N VAL A 79 -6.90 2.17 -7.51
CA VAL A 79 -5.68 2.64 -6.86
C VAL A 79 -6.03 3.05 -5.43
N ILE A 80 -5.31 2.51 -4.47
CA ILE A 80 -5.43 2.86 -3.05
C ILE A 80 -4.30 3.81 -2.72
N HIS A 81 -4.63 5.04 -2.40
CA HIS A 81 -3.67 6.08 -2.04
C HIS A 81 -3.45 6.06 -0.54
N THR A 82 -2.20 5.93 -0.12
CA THR A 82 -1.81 6.02 1.29
C THR A 82 -0.69 7.04 1.47
N VAL A 83 -0.73 7.79 2.57
CA VAL A 83 0.23 8.84 2.86
C VAL A 83 1.27 8.33 3.84
N GLY A 84 2.46 8.01 3.33
CA GLY A 84 3.57 7.54 4.13
C GLY A 84 4.23 8.64 4.96
N PRO A 85 4.70 8.33 6.18
CA PRO A 85 5.43 9.29 7.01
C PRO A 85 6.83 9.56 6.42
N ARG A 86 7.35 10.77 6.67
CA ARG A 86 8.78 11.04 6.53
C ARG A 86 9.52 10.44 7.72
N TRP A 87 10.70 9.86 7.47
CA TRP A 87 11.56 9.42 8.54
C TRP A 87 12.08 10.60 9.35
N ASP A 88 12.06 10.46 10.65
CA ASP A 88 12.60 11.42 11.59
C ASP A 88 13.38 10.67 12.67
N ARG A 89 14.64 11.06 12.89
CA ARG A 89 15.51 10.40 13.88
C ARG A 89 15.12 10.68 15.33
N TYR A 90 14.35 11.72 15.56
CA TYR A 90 13.94 12.18 16.89
C TYR A 90 12.47 11.88 17.23
N ASP A 91 11.70 11.46 16.23
CA ASP A 91 10.28 11.17 16.36
C ASP A 91 9.98 9.81 15.71
N ASP A 92 9.67 8.82 16.52
CA ASP A 92 9.33 7.48 16.04
C ASP A 92 7.94 7.46 15.39
N ARG A 93 7.94 7.39 14.07
CA ARG A 93 6.74 7.31 13.22
C ARG A 93 6.47 5.91 12.66
N SER A 94 7.06 4.88 13.27
CA SER A 94 6.91 3.49 12.81
C SER A 94 5.46 3.04 12.80
N SER A 95 4.65 3.47 13.77
CA SER A 95 3.22 3.17 13.82
C SER A 95 2.44 3.77 12.65
N LEU A 96 2.85 4.94 12.15
CA LEU A 96 2.25 5.56 10.97
C LEU A 96 2.61 4.80 9.69
N LEU A 97 3.86 4.34 9.56
CA LEU A 97 4.27 3.51 8.43
C LEU A 97 3.53 2.17 8.44
N ALA A 98 3.43 1.51 9.57
CA ALA A 98 2.64 0.30 9.74
C ALA A 98 1.16 0.55 9.38
N SER A 99 0.59 1.68 9.81
CA SER A 99 -0.78 2.07 9.48
C SER A 99 -1.02 2.18 7.97
N CYS A 100 -0.04 2.67 7.19
CA CYS A 100 -0.17 2.73 5.73
C CYS A 100 -0.42 1.35 5.11
N TYR A 101 0.32 0.35 5.53
CA TYR A 101 0.14 -1.02 5.03
C TYR A 101 -1.17 -1.63 5.50
N ARG A 102 -1.50 -1.48 6.79
CA ARG A 102 -2.74 -2.02 7.35
C ARG A 102 -3.97 -1.39 6.72
N THR A 103 -4.08 -0.06 6.68
CA THR A 103 -5.24 0.63 6.12
C THR A 103 -5.38 0.41 4.62
N SER A 104 -4.28 0.24 3.90
CA SER A 104 -4.32 -0.13 2.47
C SER A 104 -4.96 -1.51 2.26
N LEU A 105 -4.63 -2.49 3.10
CA LEU A 105 -5.24 -3.82 3.03
C LEU A 105 -6.71 -3.80 3.47
N GLU A 106 -7.04 -3.02 4.50
CA GLU A 106 -8.43 -2.84 4.96
C GLU A 106 -9.31 -2.27 3.84
N VAL A 107 -8.88 -1.19 3.17
CA VAL A 107 -9.58 -0.61 2.03
C VAL A 107 -9.70 -1.61 0.87
N ALA A 108 -8.62 -2.34 0.55
CA ALA A 108 -8.65 -3.37 -0.49
C ALA A 108 -9.68 -4.47 -0.18
N ALA A 109 -9.72 -4.93 1.08
CA ALA A 109 -10.66 -5.95 1.53
C ALA A 109 -12.12 -5.46 1.48
N GLU A 110 -12.39 -4.22 1.91
CA GLU A 110 -13.72 -3.59 1.81
C GLU A 110 -14.22 -3.49 0.37
N LEU A 111 -13.31 -3.27 -0.59
CA LEU A 111 -13.60 -3.25 -2.02
C LEU A 111 -13.77 -4.65 -2.65
N GLY A 112 -13.48 -5.70 -1.90
CA GLY A 112 -13.53 -7.07 -2.39
C GLY A 112 -12.35 -7.45 -3.29
N ALA A 113 -11.22 -6.75 -3.17
CA ALA A 113 -10.01 -7.06 -3.94
C ALA A 113 -9.48 -8.45 -3.56
N ARG A 114 -9.08 -9.23 -4.57
CA ARG A 114 -8.45 -10.54 -4.39
C ARG A 114 -6.93 -10.45 -4.46
N THR A 115 -6.44 -9.52 -5.24
CA THR A 115 -5.00 -9.29 -5.47
C THR A 115 -4.64 -7.84 -5.19
N VAL A 116 -3.59 -7.64 -4.39
CA VAL A 116 -3.11 -6.31 -3.98
C VAL A 116 -1.61 -6.20 -4.24
N ALA A 117 -1.18 -5.16 -4.94
CA ALA A 117 0.22 -4.85 -5.15
C ALA A 117 0.63 -3.61 -4.35
N LEU A 118 1.70 -3.72 -3.59
CA LEU A 118 2.22 -2.72 -2.64
C LEU A 118 3.63 -2.26 -3.03
N PRO A 119 3.95 -0.96 -2.96
CA PRO A 119 5.32 -0.48 -3.07
C PRO A 119 6.03 -0.50 -1.71
N ALA A 120 7.34 -0.21 -1.71
CA ALA A 120 8.11 0.07 -0.50
C ALA A 120 7.84 1.50 -0.01
N ILE A 121 6.77 1.69 0.76
CA ILE A 121 6.29 3.00 1.22
C ILE A 121 7.35 3.70 2.07
N SER A 122 7.52 5.02 1.89
CA SER A 122 8.42 5.92 2.62
C SER A 122 9.92 5.70 2.40
N THR A 123 10.34 4.67 1.67
CA THR A 123 11.77 4.35 1.50
C THR A 123 12.48 5.14 0.40
N GLY A 124 11.77 5.94 -0.37
CA GLY A 124 12.30 6.85 -1.37
C GLY A 124 12.56 8.25 -0.81
N THR A 125 11.84 9.25 -1.31
CA THR A 125 11.99 10.67 -0.95
C THR A 125 11.72 10.96 0.52
N HIS A 126 10.94 10.12 1.22
CA HIS A 126 10.67 10.23 2.65
C HIS A 126 11.81 9.67 3.53
N ARG A 127 12.83 9.09 2.91
CA ARG A 127 14.12 8.69 3.53
C ARG A 127 14.00 7.71 4.69
N TRP A 128 12.97 6.90 4.75
CA TRP A 128 12.91 5.83 5.74
C TRP A 128 14.05 4.85 5.49
N PRO A 129 14.81 4.43 6.51
CA PRO A 129 15.87 3.42 6.35
C PRO A 129 15.28 2.15 5.73
N LEU A 130 15.88 1.69 4.64
CA LEU A 130 15.29 0.65 3.80
C LEU A 130 15.06 -0.66 4.55
N ASP A 131 16.04 -1.14 5.31
CA ASP A 131 15.92 -2.42 6.04
C ASP A 131 14.84 -2.36 7.12
N ASP A 132 14.73 -1.22 7.82
CA ASP A 132 13.70 -1.00 8.82
C ASP A 132 12.31 -0.87 8.17
N GLY A 133 12.21 -0.13 7.07
CA GLY A 133 10.98 -0.01 6.29
C GLY A 133 10.49 -1.35 5.74
N ALA A 134 11.38 -2.18 5.23
CA ALA A 134 11.07 -3.53 4.76
C ALA A 134 10.57 -4.42 5.90
N ARG A 135 11.22 -4.37 7.05
CA ARG A 135 10.82 -5.13 8.25
C ARG A 135 9.42 -4.72 8.73
N ILE A 136 9.13 -3.42 8.81
CA ILE A 136 7.82 -2.91 9.20
C ILE A 136 6.75 -3.36 8.20
N ALA A 137 7.02 -3.22 6.91
CA ALA A 137 6.10 -3.59 5.83
C ALA A 137 5.70 -5.07 5.90
N VAL A 138 6.68 -5.96 5.88
CA VAL A 138 6.46 -7.41 5.85
C VAL A 138 5.75 -7.88 7.13
N ARG A 139 6.22 -7.40 8.29
CA ARG A 139 5.60 -7.75 9.57
C ARG A 139 4.14 -7.29 9.63
N THR A 140 3.87 -6.03 9.29
CA THR A 140 2.50 -5.48 9.36
C THR A 140 1.55 -6.20 8.44
N VAL A 141 1.96 -6.49 7.20
CA VAL A 141 1.13 -7.23 6.25
C VAL A 141 0.82 -8.63 6.79
N ARG A 142 1.83 -9.37 7.28
CA ARG A 142 1.62 -10.70 7.85
C ARG A 142 0.70 -10.68 9.07
N GLU A 143 0.93 -9.77 10.01
CA GLU A 143 0.09 -9.64 11.21
C GLU A 143 -1.36 -9.30 10.86
N THR A 144 -1.57 -8.40 9.89
CA THR A 144 -2.92 -8.03 9.43
C THR A 144 -3.64 -9.23 8.82
N LEU A 145 -2.98 -9.96 7.91
CA LEU A 145 -3.56 -11.14 7.27
C LEU A 145 -3.81 -12.29 8.27
N ALA A 146 -2.91 -12.48 9.24
CA ALA A 146 -3.07 -13.49 10.28
C ALA A 146 -4.26 -13.18 11.20
N SER A 147 -4.43 -11.91 11.61
CA SER A 147 -5.56 -11.49 12.45
C SER A 147 -6.91 -11.75 11.77
N TRP A 148 -6.99 -11.54 10.45
CA TRP A 148 -8.20 -11.84 9.68
C TRP A 148 -8.47 -13.34 9.57
N ALA A 149 -7.42 -14.17 9.42
CA ALA A 149 -7.58 -15.62 9.37
C ALA A 149 -8.08 -16.18 10.70
N GLU A 150 -7.65 -15.64 11.83
CA GLU A 150 -8.11 -16.01 13.17
C GLU A 150 -9.58 -15.58 13.40
N SER A 151 -9.97 -14.39 12.94
CA SER A 151 -11.34 -13.89 13.03
C SER A 151 -12.34 -14.75 12.26
N GLN A 152 -11.89 -15.46 11.22
CA GLN A 152 -12.74 -16.35 10.42
C GLN A 152 -13.13 -17.65 11.14
N THR A 153 -12.47 -18.01 12.22
CA THR A 153 -12.82 -19.17 13.06
C THR A 153 -13.91 -18.84 14.10
N GLY A 154 -14.26 -17.55 14.27
CA GLY A 154 -15.33 -17.04 15.13
C GLY A 154 -16.47 -16.43 14.32
N GLU A 155 -17.72 -16.50 14.81
CA GLU A 155 -19.00 -16.24 14.13
C GLU A 155 -19.24 -14.82 13.53
N ARG A 156 -18.23 -13.98 13.36
CA ARG A 156 -18.40 -12.63 12.77
C ARG A 156 -17.41 -12.38 11.64
N ARG A 157 -17.88 -12.58 10.41
CA ARG A 157 -17.20 -12.01 9.24
C ARG A 157 -17.54 -10.53 9.15
N GLY A 158 -16.57 -9.64 9.26
CA GLY A 158 -16.65 -8.29 8.71
C GLY A 158 -16.84 -8.38 7.18
N ALA A 159 -17.66 -7.51 6.61
CA ALA A 159 -17.77 -7.44 5.15
C ALA A 159 -16.37 -7.16 4.54
N GLY A 160 -15.89 -8.04 3.67
CA GLY A 160 -14.60 -7.92 2.98
C GLY A 160 -13.43 -8.70 3.59
N GLU A 161 -13.47 -9.11 4.85
CA GLU A 161 -12.40 -9.92 5.45
C GLU A 161 -12.32 -11.29 4.77
N GLY A 162 -11.12 -11.65 4.29
CA GLY A 162 -10.85 -12.95 3.66
C GLY A 162 -11.00 -12.99 2.15
N THR A 163 -11.21 -11.85 1.47
CA THR A 163 -11.24 -11.79 0.00
C THR A 163 -9.84 -11.76 -0.61
N ILE A 164 -8.84 -11.24 0.08
CA ILE A 164 -7.47 -11.11 -0.43
C ILE A 164 -6.80 -12.49 -0.47
N GLU A 165 -6.46 -12.92 -1.68
CA GLU A 165 -5.78 -14.20 -1.96
C GLU A 165 -4.28 -14.03 -2.16
N GLU A 166 -3.87 -12.88 -2.69
CA GLU A 166 -2.46 -12.54 -2.91
C GLU A 166 -2.17 -11.09 -2.52
N VAL A 167 -1.08 -10.90 -1.79
CA VAL A 167 -0.44 -9.61 -1.55
C VAL A 167 0.96 -9.67 -2.16
N ARG A 168 1.27 -8.72 -3.02
CA ARG A 168 2.52 -8.67 -3.78
C ARG A 168 3.26 -7.38 -3.45
N PHE A 169 4.45 -7.48 -2.87
CA PHE A 169 5.38 -6.35 -2.80
C PHE A 169 6.11 -6.20 -4.14
N VAL A 170 5.96 -5.05 -4.78
CA VAL A 170 6.60 -4.73 -6.05
C VAL A 170 7.72 -3.74 -5.81
N LEU A 171 8.93 -4.20 -6.05
CA LEU A 171 10.16 -3.53 -5.63
C LEU A 171 10.94 -3.10 -6.87
N PHE A 172 11.17 -1.80 -7.00
CA PHE A 172 11.64 -1.18 -8.24
C PHE A 172 13.08 -1.53 -8.60
N ASN A 173 13.93 -1.88 -7.61
CA ASN A 173 15.33 -2.21 -7.83
C ASN A 173 15.80 -3.36 -6.94
N GLN A 174 16.95 -3.94 -7.30
CA GLN A 174 17.52 -5.09 -6.61
C GLN A 174 17.84 -4.81 -5.14
N ARG A 175 18.29 -3.62 -4.80
CA ARG A 175 18.61 -3.25 -3.41
C ARG A 175 17.36 -3.33 -2.53
N THR A 176 16.25 -2.78 -3.00
CA THR A 176 14.96 -2.82 -2.28
C THR A 176 14.42 -4.25 -2.21
N TYR A 177 14.51 -5.00 -3.31
CA TYR A 177 14.12 -6.40 -3.35
C TYR A 177 14.87 -7.23 -2.30
N THR A 178 16.19 -7.11 -2.24
CA THR A 178 17.02 -7.84 -1.27
C THR A 178 16.65 -7.49 0.18
N ALA A 179 16.34 -6.23 0.49
CA ALA A 179 15.91 -5.83 1.82
C ALA A 179 14.59 -6.50 2.22
N PHE A 180 13.63 -6.58 1.31
CA PHE A 180 12.34 -7.25 1.55
C PHE A 180 12.49 -8.77 1.63
N GLU A 181 13.33 -9.37 0.81
CA GLU A 181 13.67 -10.81 0.88
C GLU A 181 14.28 -11.16 2.24
N THR A 182 15.21 -10.36 2.75
CA THR A 182 15.80 -10.53 4.08
C THR A 182 14.74 -10.39 5.18
N ALA A 183 13.86 -9.40 5.07
CA ALA A 183 12.79 -9.20 6.04
C ALA A 183 11.78 -10.36 6.06
N MET A 184 11.45 -10.93 4.90
CA MET A 184 10.59 -12.12 4.82
C MET A 184 11.24 -13.34 5.45
N ALA A 185 12.50 -13.61 5.12
CA ALA A 185 13.23 -14.75 5.68
C ALA A 185 13.35 -14.67 7.22
N ALA A 186 13.52 -13.49 7.79
CA ALA A 186 13.60 -13.27 9.23
C ALA A 186 12.30 -13.59 10.00
N LEU A 187 11.15 -13.59 9.31
CA LEU A 187 9.86 -13.94 9.91
C LEU A 187 9.48 -15.42 9.75
N ASP A 188 10.18 -16.15 8.88
CA ASP A 188 9.95 -17.57 8.63
C ASP A 188 10.79 -18.47 9.55
N GLY A 189 11.76 -17.92 10.28
CA GLY A 189 12.65 -18.61 11.23
C GLY A 189 12.24 -18.39 12.67
#